data_46ac309fa3c72284990f1fa4cb3cbdc3
#
_entry.id   46ac309fa3c72284990f1fa4cb3cbdc3
#
_cell.length_a   1.000
_cell.length_b   1.000
_cell.length_c   1.000
_cell.angle_alpha   90.00
_cell.angle_beta   90.00
_cell.angle_gamma   90.00
#
_symmetry.space_group_name_H-M   'P 1'
#
loop_
_entity.id
_entity.type
_entity.pdbx_description
1 polymer ?
#
loop_
_entity_poly.entity_id
_entity_poly.type
_entity_poly.pdbx_seq_one_letter_code
_entity_poly.pdbx_strand_id
1 'polypeptide(L)'
;MPFPRSFAASATATSTAVLLTLLTGSPVAVAAPARTPVPASAQPTTSPVQPPAQAPATPAVGAATGAGAIAPTTAFHQTFSAAGKTSAYHLYADGIDRSKAVGVVYYLGGDYMKPQGSWVGRPDGPELRAMAAEARKKNMVLVVPLSPDHDARGDGITWWEDADGNGDWFRALQASLTSRHGLDTSRVWLAGYSGGAEFITYELLADRQSWIRGGGATIIGGGGSYGMQSAPGAAVRGLPLTWHVGSKDGPGSTNPPTWSALKAARAGQKRYAVDGFTRTRLSTLPGLDHEDYDIVGLLRQDLASLPAAPTATPPASWLRGAIRTDYLATGGAAVYGHPTSPERSTGHLGGVHQGFTRNWTFYWSPQTGAHPVKWDSGIGAAYRAAGLERAWGYPVMAERALPGGAYQDFRNGGARFRAMYSPRTGTHVVKLTGGIGSAWQRAGHEHGWGHPVTDEYPVSGGAAQKFSNGYVATWQRSTGKITVSRF
;
A
#
# COMPACT_ATOMS: atom_id res chain seq x y z
N MET A 1 14.72 -33.76 8.85
CA MET A 1 14.87 -33.70 10.33
C MET A 1 13.50 -33.36 10.88
N PRO A 2 12.92 -34.20 11.74
CA PRO A 2 11.57 -33.97 12.26
C PRO A 2 11.60 -33.03 13.45
N PHE A 3 10.59 -32.16 13.53
CA PHE A 3 10.35 -31.20 14.62
C PHE A 3 9.84 -31.95 15.88
N PRO A 4 10.16 -31.49 17.09
CA PRO A 4 9.75 -32.14 18.33
C PRO A 4 8.26 -31.92 18.62
N ARG A 5 7.55 -33.00 18.91
CA ARG A 5 6.18 -33.01 19.39
C ARG A 5 6.15 -32.60 20.86
N SER A 6 5.26 -31.66 21.18
CA SER A 6 4.94 -31.28 22.56
C SER A 6 4.14 -32.37 23.26
N PHE A 7 4.49 -32.62 24.50
CA PHE A 7 3.92 -33.62 25.38
C PHE A 7 2.46 -33.35 25.72
N ALA A 8 1.57 -34.32 25.50
CA ALA A 8 0.26 -34.34 26.07
C ALA A 8 0.31 -35.12 27.40
N ALA A 9 -0.16 -34.50 28.48
CA ALA A 9 -0.35 -35.13 29.77
C ALA A 9 -1.66 -35.94 29.75
N SER A 10 -1.57 -37.24 29.91
CA SER A 10 -2.70 -38.15 30.13
C SER A 10 -3.30 -37.94 31.51
N ALA A 11 -4.57 -37.55 31.58
CA ALA A 11 -5.38 -37.68 32.78
C ALA A 11 -6.38 -38.84 32.59
N THR A 12 -6.17 -39.88 33.33
CA THR A 12 -7.07 -41.05 33.47
C THR A 12 -8.30 -40.65 34.25
N ALA A 13 -9.47 -40.73 33.67
CA ALA A 13 -10.74 -40.62 34.40
C ALA A 13 -11.52 -41.94 34.33
N THR A 14 -11.81 -42.46 35.50
CA THR A 14 -12.48 -43.69 35.80
C THR A 14 -13.96 -43.63 35.41
N SER A 15 -14.43 -44.63 34.65
CA SER A 15 -15.84 -44.80 34.30
C SER A 15 -16.65 -45.30 35.49
N THR A 16 -17.73 -44.59 35.83
CA THR A 16 -18.83 -45.13 36.65
C THR A 16 -20.10 -45.15 35.81
N ALA A 17 -20.54 -46.33 35.48
CA ALA A 17 -21.80 -46.57 34.78
C ALA A 17 -22.97 -46.40 35.72
N VAL A 18 -23.93 -45.53 35.40
CA VAL A 18 -25.24 -45.50 36.02
C VAL A 18 -26.30 -45.82 34.99
N LEU A 19 -26.96 -46.92 35.21
CA LEU A 19 -28.12 -47.41 34.49
C LEU A 19 -29.33 -46.57 34.81
N LEU A 20 -30.00 -45.89 33.85
CA LEU A 20 -31.29 -45.24 34.11
C LEU A 20 -32.28 -45.58 33.01
N THR A 21 -33.41 -46.03 33.47
CA THR A 21 -34.60 -46.61 32.83
C THR A 21 -35.28 -45.65 31.84
N LEU A 22 -35.72 -46.20 30.71
CA LEU A 22 -36.61 -45.60 29.74
C LEU A 22 -37.98 -45.28 30.37
N LEU A 23 -38.45 -44.03 30.24
CA LEU A 23 -39.84 -43.62 30.32
C LEU A 23 -40.24 -42.88 29.06
N THR A 24 -41.18 -43.51 28.34
CA THR A 24 -41.85 -42.99 27.15
C THR A 24 -42.79 -41.83 27.52
N GLY A 25 -42.57 -40.65 27.00
CA GLY A 25 -43.47 -39.52 27.12
C GLY A 25 -43.73 -38.89 25.74
N SER A 26 -44.99 -38.86 25.34
CA SER A 26 -45.46 -38.29 24.09
C SER A 26 -45.25 -36.77 23.98
N PRO A 27 -45.11 -36.16 22.82
CA PRO A 27 -44.87 -34.74 22.65
C PRO A 27 -46.14 -33.94 22.88
N VAL A 28 -46.09 -32.99 23.81
CA VAL A 28 -47.12 -31.95 23.98
C VAL A 28 -46.79 -30.82 23.00
N ALA A 29 -47.71 -30.53 22.13
CA ALA A 29 -47.67 -29.38 21.21
C ALA A 29 -47.91 -28.09 22.01
N VAL A 30 -46.93 -27.19 22.06
CA VAL A 30 -47.10 -25.82 22.61
C VAL A 30 -47.62 -24.92 21.48
N ALA A 31 -48.88 -24.46 21.67
CA ALA A 31 -49.53 -23.50 20.77
C ALA A 31 -48.89 -22.09 20.91
N ALA A 32 -48.67 -21.45 19.78
CA ALA A 32 -48.22 -20.04 19.72
C ALA A 32 -49.32 -19.10 20.20
N PRO A 33 -49.01 -18.00 20.91
CA PRO A 33 -50.00 -17.03 21.37
C PRO A 33 -50.61 -16.25 20.18
N ALA A 34 -51.93 -16.13 20.20
CA ALA A 34 -52.74 -15.38 19.26
C ALA A 34 -52.48 -13.87 19.37
N ARG A 35 -52.32 -13.22 18.24
CA ARG A 35 -52.28 -11.75 18.17
C ARG A 35 -53.68 -11.19 18.28
N THR A 36 -53.92 -10.30 19.26
CA THR A 36 -55.10 -9.48 19.38
C THR A 36 -55.16 -8.39 18.32
N PRO A 37 -56.32 -8.12 17.69
CA PRO A 37 -56.46 -7.05 16.73
C PRO A 37 -56.53 -5.68 17.38
N VAL A 38 -55.79 -4.71 16.87
CA VAL A 38 -55.82 -3.30 17.25
C VAL A 38 -56.96 -2.64 16.46
N PRO A 39 -57.82 -1.79 17.10
CA PRO A 39 -58.93 -1.14 16.43
C PRO A 39 -58.47 -0.02 15.48
N ALA A 40 -59.15 0.08 14.35
CA ALA A 40 -58.98 1.14 13.37
C ALA A 40 -59.46 2.48 13.94
N SER A 41 -58.63 3.51 13.91
CA SER A 41 -59.05 4.88 14.17
C SER A 41 -58.53 5.83 13.11
N ALA A 42 -59.49 6.49 12.49
CA ALA A 42 -59.51 7.81 11.85
C ALA A 42 -58.35 8.26 10.97
N GLN A 43 -58.66 8.42 9.69
CA GLN A 43 -57.87 9.18 8.71
C GLN A 43 -57.82 10.67 9.10
N PRO A 44 -56.63 11.30 9.09
CA PRO A 44 -56.53 12.73 8.98
C PRO A 44 -56.38 13.18 7.52
N THR A 45 -57.02 14.28 7.23
CA THR A 45 -57.07 15.04 5.99
C THR A 45 -55.71 15.37 5.38
N THR A 46 -55.58 15.20 4.09
CA THR A 46 -54.40 15.52 3.27
C THR A 46 -54.19 17.01 3.18
N SER A 47 -53.12 17.50 3.79
CA SER A 47 -52.42 18.72 3.36
C SER A 47 -51.23 18.34 2.44
N PRO A 48 -50.90 19.14 1.44
CA PRO A 48 -49.82 18.78 0.50
C PRO A 48 -48.47 18.75 1.24
N VAL A 49 -47.87 17.57 1.29
CA VAL A 49 -46.54 17.39 1.84
C VAL A 49 -45.52 18.00 0.85
N GLN A 50 -44.86 19.05 1.28
CA GLN A 50 -43.68 19.58 0.64
C GLN A 50 -42.64 18.47 0.56
N PRO A 51 -41.95 18.25 -0.60
CA PRO A 51 -40.92 17.21 -0.69
C PRO A 51 -39.84 17.47 0.37
N PRO A 52 -39.31 16.45 1.03
CA PRO A 52 -38.24 16.62 2.02
C PRO A 52 -37.05 17.30 1.34
N ALA A 53 -36.53 18.34 1.99
CA ALA A 53 -35.27 18.97 1.61
C ALA A 53 -34.25 17.85 1.34
N GLN A 54 -33.65 17.85 0.15
CA GLN A 54 -32.55 16.96 -0.17
C GLN A 54 -31.52 17.06 0.94
N ALA A 55 -31.24 15.94 1.59
CA ALA A 55 -30.09 15.82 2.45
C ALA A 55 -28.87 16.34 1.66
N PRO A 56 -27.95 17.10 2.31
CA PRO A 56 -26.77 17.58 1.64
C PRO A 56 -26.10 16.39 0.96
N ALA A 57 -25.96 16.47 -0.36
CA ALA A 57 -25.25 15.47 -1.12
C ALA A 57 -23.92 15.23 -0.43
N THR A 58 -23.73 14.03 0.07
CA THR A 58 -22.41 13.55 0.46
C THR A 58 -21.50 13.90 -0.71
N PRO A 59 -20.40 14.64 -0.52
CA PRO A 59 -19.54 14.94 -1.63
C PRO A 59 -19.20 13.60 -2.25
N ALA A 60 -19.56 13.40 -3.52
CA ALA A 60 -19.07 12.31 -4.30
C ALA A 60 -17.56 12.35 -4.05
N VAL A 61 -17.02 11.30 -3.45
CA VAL A 61 -15.58 11.07 -3.42
C VAL A 61 -15.22 10.90 -4.89
N GLY A 62 -15.08 12.04 -5.55
CA GLY A 62 -14.43 12.12 -6.83
C GLY A 62 -13.10 11.41 -6.60
N ALA A 63 -12.81 10.44 -7.44
CA ALA A 63 -11.53 9.78 -7.45
C ALA A 63 -10.48 10.87 -7.19
N ALA A 64 -9.85 10.84 -6.02
CA ALA A 64 -8.80 11.78 -5.66
C ALA A 64 -7.60 11.46 -6.56
N THR A 65 -7.66 11.93 -7.79
CA THR A 65 -6.59 12.01 -8.77
C THR A 65 -5.69 13.16 -8.33
N GLY A 66 -4.98 12.96 -7.26
CA GLY A 66 -4.30 14.20 -6.81
C GLY A 66 -3.05 13.94 -6.16
N ALA A 67 -2.45 13.19 -5.69
CA ALA A 67 -1.10 13.24 -5.15
C ALA A 67 -0.29 12.12 -5.79
N GLY A 68 0.78 12.47 -6.51
CA GLY A 68 1.59 11.51 -7.22
C GLY A 68 1.97 10.32 -6.36
N ALA A 69 1.69 9.13 -6.83
CA ALA A 69 1.91 7.91 -6.09
C ALA A 69 3.39 7.78 -5.70
N ILE A 70 3.65 7.71 -4.39
CA ILE A 70 4.96 7.38 -3.86
C ILE A 70 5.20 5.90 -4.11
N ALA A 71 6.40 5.53 -4.57
CA ALA A 71 6.77 4.12 -4.66
C ALA A 71 6.47 3.43 -3.32
N PRO A 72 5.72 2.32 -3.32
CA PRO A 72 5.59 1.54 -2.11
C PRO A 72 6.96 1.00 -1.73
N THR A 73 7.31 1.10 -0.47
CA THR A 73 8.51 0.50 0.12
C THR A 73 8.09 -0.42 1.24
N THR A 74 8.81 -1.53 1.40
CA THR A 74 8.56 -2.44 2.52
C THR A 74 8.69 -1.68 3.85
N ALA A 75 7.65 -1.77 4.68
CA ALA A 75 7.56 -1.11 5.97
C ALA A 75 6.67 -1.90 6.92
N PHE A 76 7.12 -2.09 8.15
CA PHE A 76 6.42 -2.88 9.16
C PHE A 76 5.93 -2.00 10.31
N HIS A 77 4.92 -2.50 11.03
CA HIS A 77 4.34 -1.84 12.21
C HIS A 77 3.93 -0.38 11.95
N GLN A 78 3.39 -0.12 10.74
CA GLN A 78 2.90 1.21 10.40
C GLN A 78 1.58 1.47 11.09
N THR A 79 1.49 2.52 11.88
CA THR A 79 0.25 2.90 12.57
C THR A 79 -0.69 3.61 11.60
N PHE A 80 -1.97 3.28 11.67
CA PHE A 80 -3.03 3.95 10.93
C PHE A 80 -4.26 4.19 11.81
N SER A 81 -4.79 5.40 11.76
CA SER A 81 -5.97 5.82 12.52
C SER A 81 -7.04 6.35 11.58
N ALA A 82 -8.25 5.80 11.68
CA ALA A 82 -9.42 6.23 10.91
C ALA A 82 -10.69 5.70 11.58
N ALA A 83 -11.84 6.31 11.32
CA ALA A 83 -13.15 5.88 11.81
C ALA A 83 -13.18 5.64 13.35
N GLY A 84 -12.45 6.45 14.11
CA GLY A 84 -12.37 6.31 15.58
C GLY A 84 -11.51 5.14 16.08
N LYS A 85 -10.89 4.38 15.19
CA LYS A 85 -10.04 3.22 15.53
C LYS A 85 -8.59 3.45 15.12
N THR A 86 -7.67 2.80 15.84
CA THR A 86 -6.22 2.82 15.54
C THR A 86 -5.70 1.40 15.57
N SER A 87 -4.96 1.02 14.53
CA SER A 87 -4.23 -0.24 14.47
C SER A 87 -2.96 -0.13 13.64
N ALA A 88 -2.24 -1.22 13.50
CA ALA A 88 -1.03 -1.31 12.69
C ALA A 88 -1.27 -2.11 11.41
N TYR A 89 -0.35 -1.93 10.44
CA TYR A 89 -0.27 -2.77 9.26
C TYR A 89 1.19 -2.98 8.84
N HIS A 90 1.42 -4.02 8.07
CA HIS A 90 2.68 -4.29 7.39
C HIS A 90 2.50 -4.16 5.89
N LEU A 91 3.48 -3.59 5.21
CA LEU A 91 3.53 -3.45 3.76
C LEU A 91 4.80 -4.14 3.24
N TYR A 92 4.64 -5.04 2.29
CA TYR A 92 5.73 -5.70 1.56
C TYR A 92 5.68 -5.25 0.10
N ALA A 93 6.73 -4.61 -0.35
CA ALA A 93 6.77 -4.01 -1.68
C ALA A 93 8.11 -4.22 -2.42
N ASP A 94 8.95 -5.11 -1.92
CA ASP A 94 10.24 -5.39 -2.55
C ASP A 94 10.06 -6.03 -3.92
N GLY A 95 10.79 -5.53 -4.92
CA GLY A 95 10.81 -6.07 -6.27
C GLY A 95 9.53 -5.81 -7.09
N ILE A 96 8.71 -4.83 -6.73
CA ILE A 96 7.54 -4.40 -7.51
C ILE A 96 7.98 -3.62 -8.75
N ASP A 97 7.51 -4.07 -9.91
CA ASP A 97 7.73 -3.43 -11.22
C ASP A 97 6.69 -2.32 -11.46
N ARG A 98 7.11 -1.09 -11.32
CA ARG A 98 6.25 0.09 -11.51
C ARG A 98 5.96 0.45 -12.96
N SER A 99 6.59 -0.22 -13.91
CA SER A 99 6.20 -0.12 -15.32
C SER A 99 4.91 -0.88 -15.64
N LYS A 100 4.45 -1.68 -14.68
CA LYS A 100 3.20 -2.43 -14.73
C LYS A 100 2.22 -1.95 -13.66
N ALA A 101 0.95 -2.24 -13.87
CA ALA A 101 -0.07 -2.01 -12.86
C ALA A 101 0.28 -2.74 -11.56
N VAL A 102 0.30 -2.01 -10.45
CA VAL A 102 0.62 -2.56 -9.13
C VAL A 102 -0.67 -2.92 -8.42
N GLY A 103 -0.93 -4.21 -8.25
CA GLY A 103 -2.07 -4.69 -7.48
C GLY A 103 -1.77 -4.78 -5.98
N VAL A 104 -2.74 -5.28 -5.23
CA VAL A 104 -2.62 -5.49 -3.79
C VAL A 104 -3.25 -6.80 -3.35
N VAL A 105 -2.53 -7.55 -2.50
CA VAL A 105 -3.07 -8.64 -1.69
C VAL A 105 -3.24 -8.11 -0.28
N TYR A 106 -4.44 -8.19 0.29
CA TYR A 106 -4.69 -7.98 1.71
C TYR A 106 -4.80 -9.34 2.37
N TYR A 107 -3.93 -9.63 3.36
CA TYR A 107 -4.02 -10.82 4.18
C TYR A 107 -4.60 -10.49 5.55
N LEU A 108 -5.70 -11.12 5.88
CA LEU A 108 -6.46 -10.98 7.12
C LEU A 108 -6.29 -12.26 7.94
N GLY A 109 -5.56 -12.17 9.04
CA GLY A 109 -5.31 -13.31 9.93
C GLY A 109 -6.58 -13.77 10.65
N GLY A 110 -6.54 -14.94 11.22
CA GLY A 110 -7.55 -15.44 12.16
C GLY A 110 -7.52 -14.70 13.49
N ASP A 111 -8.41 -15.06 14.38
CA ASP A 111 -8.51 -14.50 15.71
C ASP A 111 -7.25 -14.83 16.54
N TYR A 112 -6.85 -13.92 17.44
CA TYR A 112 -5.67 -14.12 18.28
C TYR A 112 -5.79 -13.34 19.60
N MET A 113 -5.22 -13.91 20.65
CA MET A 113 -5.18 -13.23 21.96
C MET A 113 -4.17 -12.07 21.99
N LYS A 114 -3.05 -12.23 21.30
CA LYS A 114 -1.99 -11.21 21.19
C LYS A 114 -1.33 -11.28 19.81
N PRO A 115 -1.01 -10.13 19.19
CA PRO A 115 -0.40 -10.11 17.87
C PRO A 115 0.85 -10.98 17.74
N GLN A 116 1.71 -11.01 18.77
CA GLN A 116 2.96 -11.78 18.78
C GLN A 116 2.74 -13.29 18.71
N GLY A 117 1.56 -13.79 19.10
CA GLY A 117 1.16 -15.20 18.98
C GLY A 117 0.71 -15.59 17.58
N SER A 118 0.43 -14.61 16.71
CA SER A 118 -0.04 -14.81 15.35
C SER A 118 1.01 -14.43 14.31
N TRP A 119 0.87 -14.93 13.08
CA TRP A 119 1.72 -14.52 11.94
C TRP A 119 1.64 -13.02 11.69
N VAL A 120 0.43 -12.44 11.80
CA VAL A 120 0.22 -10.99 11.55
C VAL A 120 1.05 -10.10 12.47
N GLY A 121 1.47 -10.56 13.63
CA GLY A 121 2.34 -9.81 14.53
C GLY A 121 3.83 -10.02 14.32
N ARG A 122 4.21 -10.92 13.39
CA ARG A 122 5.60 -11.30 13.10
C ARG A 122 5.95 -11.06 11.64
N PRO A 123 6.09 -9.80 11.20
CA PRO A 123 6.28 -9.47 9.78
C PRO A 123 7.55 -10.07 9.17
N ASP A 124 8.57 -10.35 10.00
CA ASP A 124 9.81 -11.00 9.55
C ASP A 124 9.70 -12.52 9.47
N GLY A 125 8.53 -13.10 9.82
CA GLY A 125 8.26 -14.52 9.76
C GLY A 125 8.32 -15.10 8.34
N PRO A 126 8.65 -16.40 8.20
CA PRO A 126 8.76 -17.05 6.90
C PRO A 126 7.44 -17.09 6.14
N GLU A 127 6.31 -17.16 6.84
CA GLU A 127 4.97 -17.28 6.25
C GLU A 127 4.60 -15.99 5.49
N LEU A 128 4.71 -14.83 6.12
CA LEU A 128 4.38 -13.55 5.51
C LEU A 128 5.37 -13.17 4.40
N ARG A 129 6.64 -13.52 4.56
CA ARG A 129 7.64 -13.35 3.48
C ARG A 129 7.32 -14.24 2.27
N ALA A 130 6.88 -15.47 2.50
CA ALA A 130 6.45 -16.37 1.43
C ALA A 130 5.18 -15.85 0.73
N MET A 131 4.18 -15.35 1.48
CA MET A 131 3.01 -14.70 0.88
C MET A 131 3.40 -13.48 0.03
N ALA A 132 4.32 -12.64 0.53
CA ALA A 132 4.82 -11.49 -0.21
C ALA A 132 5.52 -11.90 -1.51
N ALA A 133 6.27 -13.00 -1.49
CA ALA A 133 6.90 -13.55 -2.68
C ALA A 133 5.86 -14.02 -3.72
N GLU A 134 4.75 -14.66 -3.29
CA GLU A 134 3.67 -15.06 -4.21
C GLU A 134 2.93 -13.83 -4.78
N ALA A 135 2.61 -12.83 -3.95
CA ALA A 135 2.00 -11.58 -4.40
C ALA A 135 2.87 -10.86 -5.44
N ARG A 136 4.18 -10.78 -5.18
CA ARG A 136 5.16 -10.16 -6.09
C ARG A 136 5.18 -10.82 -7.48
N LYS A 137 5.03 -12.14 -7.59
CA LYS A 137 4.96 -12.84 -8.90
C LYS A 137 3.82 -12.31 -9.79
N LYS A 138 2.80 -11.73 -9.17
CA LYS A 138 1.66 -11.09 -9.85
C LYS A 138 1.76 -9.56 -9.91
N ASN A 139 2.91 -9.00 -9.54
CA ASN A 139 3.15 -7.56 -9.39
C ASN A 139 2.18 -6.90 -8.42
N MET A 140 1.98 -7.52 -7.28
CA MET A 140 1.10 -7.05 -6.21
C MET A 140 1.90 -6.85 -4.93
N VAL A 141 1.66 -5.74 -4.23
CA VAL A 141 2.13 -5.57 -2.85
C VAL A 141 1.33 -6.48 -1.93
N LEU A 142 1.94 -6.95 -0.84
CA LEU A 142 1.20 -7.58 0.25
C LEU A 142 0.99 -6.55 1.37
N VAL A 143 -0.24 -6.39 1.80
CA VAL A 143 -0.63 -5.60 2.98
C VAL A 143 -1.21 -6.55 4.01
N VAL A 144 -0.67 -6.50 5.22
CA VAL A 144 -1.13 -7.31 6.35
C VAL A 144 -1.59 -6.37 7.44
N PRO A 145 -2.86 -5.97 7.47
CA PRO A 145 -3.39 -5.18 8.55
C PRO A 145 -3.65 -6.05 9.79
N LEU A 146 -3.44 -5.49 10.96
CA LEU A 146 -3.89 -6.06 12.22
C LEU A 146 -5.29 -5.54 12.50
N SER A 147 -6.17 -6.38 13.05
CA SER A 147 -7.51 -5.93 13.41
C SER A 147 -7.44 -4.75 14.39
N PRO A 148 -8.26 -3.71 14.18
CA PRO A 148 -8.40 -2.60 15.12
C PRO A 148 -9.33 -2.91 16.29
N ASP A 149 -9.75 -4.15 16.45
CA ASP A 149 -10.49 -4.63 17.60
C ASP A 149 -9.68 -4.51 18.91
N HIS A 150 -10.34 -4.30 20.03
CA HIS A 150 -9.71 -4.02 21.32
C HIS A 150 -9.93 -5.11 22.36
N ASP A 151 -10.38 -6.31 21.94
CA ASP A 151 -10.63 -7.43 22.88
C ASP A 151 -11.50 -7.01 24.09
N ALA A 152 -12.58 -6.29 23.82
CA ALA A 152 -13.43 -5.73 24.87
C ALA A 152 -14.13 -6.81 25.71
N ARG A 153 -14.23 -8.04 25.23
CA ARG A 153 -14.86 -9.19 25.88
C ARG A 153 -13.88 -10.15 26.54
N GLY A 154 -12.58 -10.03 26.25
CA GLY A 154 -11.55 -10.92 26.78
C GLY A 154 -11.48 -12.28 26.07
N ASP A 155 -12.05 -12.38 24.87
CA ASP A 155 -12.08 -13.60 24.02
C ASP A 155 -11.12 -13.54 22.83
N GLY A 156 -10.36 -12.43 22.71
CA GLY A 156 -9.33 -12.21 21.71
C GLY A 156 -9.62 -11.05 20.78
N ILE A 157 -8.64 -10.76 19.94
CA ILE A 157 -8.74 -9.74 18.91
C ILE A 157 -9.32 -10.40 17.67
N THR A 158 -10.48 -9.92 17.21
CA THR A 158 -11.23 -10.47 16.10
C THR A 158 -11.40 -9.45 14.98
N TRP A 159 -11.80 -9.90 13.80
CA TRP A 159 -12.21 -9.02 12.72
C TRP A 159 -13.73 -8.84 12.64
N TRP A 160 -14.48 -9.83 13.11
CA TRP A 160 -15.90 -10.03 12.79
C TRP A 160 -16.86 -9.55 13.90
N GLU A 161 -16.40 -9.35 15.14
CA GLU A 161 -17.27 -8.92 16.23
C GLU A 161 -17.81 -7.50 16.06
N ASP A 162 -16.96 -6.56 15.61
CA ASP A 162 -17.37 -5.22 15.18
C ASP A 162 -17.07 -5.08 13.67
N ALA A 163 -17.70 -5.92 12.86
CA ALA A 163 -17.42 -6.00 11.45
C ALA A 163 -17.58 -4.65 10.73
N ASP A 164 -18.66 -3.91 11.01
CA ASP A 164 -18.93 -2.60 10.39
C ASP A 164 -17.84 -1.56 10.76
N GLY A 165 -17.51 -1.43 12.05
CA GLY A 165 -16.49 -0.48 12.50
C GLY A 165 -15.09 -0.85 12.03
N ASN A 166 -14.75 -2.15 12.03
CA ASN A 166 -13.49 -2.67 11.47
C ASN A 166 -13.46 -2.48 9.95
N GLY A 167 -14.61 -2.62 9.27
CA GLY A 167 -14.80 -2.37 7.85
C GLY A 167 -14.56 -0.92 7.46
N ASP A 168 -15.04 0.02 8.25
CA ASP A 168 -14.82 1.46 8.03
C ASP A 168 -13.35 1.81 8.14
N TRP A 169 -12.68 1.30 9.17
CA TRP A 169 -11.23 1.46 9.34
C TRP A 169 -10.46 0.84 8.17
N PHE A 170 -10.79 -0.38 7.77
CA PHE A 170 -10.12 -1.08 6.67
C PHE A 170 -10.30 -0.35 5.34
N ARG A 171 -11.52 0.13 5.02
CA ARG A 171 -11.80 0.91 3.80
C ARG A 171 -11.01 2.21 3.77
N ALA A 172 -10.85 2.88 4.90
CA ALA A 172 -10.02 4.08 5.00
C ALA A 172 -8.54 3.75 4.77
N LEU A 173 -8.03 2.65 5.34
CA LEU A 173 -6.65 2.18 5.13
C LEU A 173 -6.40 1.88 3.65
N GLN A 174 -7.25 1.07 3.02
CA GLN A 174 -7.08 0.72 1.61
C GLN A 174 -7.17 1.95 0.69
N ALA A 175 -8.09 2.90 0.97
CA ALA A 175 -8.19 4.14 0.21
C ALA A 175 -6.92 4.99 0.33
N SER A 176 -6.38 5.10 1.53
CA SER A 176 -5.12 5.79 1.81
C SER A 176 -3.95 5.16 1.05
N LEU A 177 -3.79 3.82 1.14
CA LEU A 177 -2.72 3.10 0.46
C LEU A 177 -2.87 3.17 -1.07
N THR A 178 -4.09 3.00 -1.57
CA THR A 178 -4.40 3.12 -3.01
C THR A 178 -4.03 4.51 -3.54
N SER A 179 -4.45 5.57 -2.85
CA SER A 179 -4.12 6.94 -3.24
C SER A 179 -2.62 7.22 -3.13
N ARG A 180 -1.99 6.80 -2.02
CA ARG A 180 -0.58 7.06 -1.73
C ARG A 180 0.35 6.35 -2.70
N HIS A 181 0.06 5.10 -3.07
CA HIS A 181 0.93 4.24 -3.86
C HIS A 181 0.47 4.01 -5.29
N GLY A 182 -0.71 4.52 -5.67
CA GLY A 182 -1.28 4.33 -7.01
C GLY A 182 -1.62 2.88 -7.28
N LEU A 183 -2.21 2.18 -6.28
CA LEU A 183 -2.57 0.78 -6.44
C LEU A 183 -3.76 0.61 -7.39
N ASP A 184 -3.69 -0.42 -8.23
CA ASP A 184 -4.72 -0.74 -9.20
C ASP A 184 -5.87 -1.51 -8.54
N THR A 185 -7.02 -0.86 -8.39
CA THR A 185 -8.23 -1.44 -7.80
C THR A 185 -8.88 -2.52 -8.65
N SER A 186 -8.44 -2.73 -9.89
CA SER A 186 -8.82 -3.89 -10.71
C SER A 186 -7.99 -5.15 -10.40
N ARG A 187 -7.04 -5.05 -9.48
CA ARG A 187 -6.12 -6.11 -9.07
C ARG A 187 -6.04 -6.21 -7.54
N VAL A 188 -7.20 -6.34 -6.90
CA VAL A 188 -7.33 -6.50 -5.45
C VAL A 188 -7.56 -7.97 -5.13
N TRP A 189 -6.73 -8.55 -4.27
CA TRP A 189 -6.92 -9.91 -3.78
C TRP A 189 -7.10 -9.91 -2.27
N LEU A 190 -8.20 -10.48 -1.81
CA LEU A 190 -8.46 -10.68 -0.39
C LEU A 190 -8.06 -12.11 -0.02
N ALA A 191 -7.22 -12.27 1.00
CA ALA A 191 -6.89 -13.56 1.56
C ALA A 191 -7.21 -13.55 3.05
N GLY A 192 -8.04 -14.44 3.51
CA GLY A 192 -8.46 -14.49 4.90
C GLY A 192 -8.45 -15.90 5.46
N TYR A 193 -8.03 -16.03 6.72
CA TYR A 193 -8.07 -17.26 7.46
C TYR A 193 -8.93 -17.10 8.71
N SER A 194 -9.80 -18.10 9.01
CA SER A 194 -10.63 -18.15 10.22
C SER A 194 -11.44 -16.83 10.39
N GLY A 195 -11.30 -16.07 11.46
CA GLY A 195 -11.95 -14.79 11.66
C GLY A 195 -11.71 -13.78 10.55
N GLY A 196 -10.54 -13.79 9.91
CA GLY A 196 -10.27 -12.98 8.72
C GLY A 196 -11.06 -13.43 7.49
N ALA A 197 -11.36 -14.73 7.36
CA ALA A 197 -12.24 -15.25 6.32
C ALA A 197 -13.70 -14.81 6.55
N GLU A 198 -14.16 -14.82 7.80
CA GLU A 198 -15.49 -14.34 8.19
C GLU A 198 -15.61 -12.83 7.87
N PHE A 199 -14.61 -12.04 8.18
CA PHE A 199 -14.63 -10.59 7.87
C PHE A 199 -14.72 -10.31 6.36
N ILE A 200 -14.00 -11.07 5.53
CA ILE A 200 -14.12 -10.93 4.08
C ILE A 200 -15.57 -11.12 3.63
N THR A 201 -16.26 -12.13 4.19
CA THR A 201 -17.59 -12.52 3.73
C THR A 201 -18.74 -11.86 4.48
N TYR A 202 -18.51 -11.41 5.72
CA TYR A 202 -19.52 -10.68 6.48
C TYR A 202 -19.54 -9.19 6.16
N GLU A 203 -18.38 -8.63 5.78
CA GLU A 203 -18.23 -7.18 5.64
C GLU A 203 -17.67 -6.76 4.28
N LEU A 204 -16.44 -7.17 3.94
CA LEU A 204 -15.71 -6.55 2.81
C LEU A 204 -16.34 -6.85 1.44
N LEU A 205 -16.93 -8.04 1.26
CA LEU A 205 -17.64 -8.44 0.04
C LEU A 205 -19.15 -8.35 0.20
N ALA A 206 -19.68 -8.25 1.43
CA ALA A 206 -21.10 -8.13 1.69
C ALA A 206 -21.59 -6.68 1.65
N ASP A 207 -20.72 -5.69 1.92
CA ASP A 207 -21.10 -4.29 1.95
C ASP A 207 -20.09 -3.38 1.25
N ARG A 208 -20.56 -2.27 0.67
CA ARG A 208 -19.78 -1.12 0.14
C ARG A 208 -18.57 -1.52 -0.70
N GLN A 209 -18.74 -2.47 -1.64
CA GLN A 209 -17.67 -3.13 -2.41
C GLN A 209 -17.10 -2.25 -3.56
N SER A 210 -17.56 -1.00 -3.73
CA SER A 210 -17.25 -0.15 -4.89
C SER A 210 -15.73 0.15 -5.08
N TRP A 211 -14.93 -0.09 -4.05
CA TRP A 211 -13.47 0.04 -4.10
C TRP A 211 -12.77 -1.14 -4.80
N ILE A 212 -13.47 -2.26 -5.04
CA ILE A 212 -12.95 -3.44 -5.75
C ILE A 212 -13.48 -3.40 -7.19
N ARG A 213 -12.60 -3.28 -8.17
CA ARG A 213 -12.93 -3.32 -9.59
C ARG A 213 -12.54 -4.61 -10.29
N GLY A 214 -11.79 -5.48 -9.60
CA GLY A 214 -11.33 -6.78 -10.10
C GLY A 214 -10.36 -7.41 -9.13
N GLY A 215 -9.97 -8.65 -9.39
CA GLY A 215 -9.11 -9.45 -8.52
C GLY A 215 -9.78 -10.73 -8.11
N GLY A 216 -9.87 -11.03 -6.81
CA GLY A 216 -10.49 -12.24 -6.28
C GLY A 216 -10.34 -12.39 -4.77
N ALA A 217 -10.74 -13.57 -4.23
CA ALA A 217 -10.54 -13.89 -2.84
C ALA A 217 -10.21 -15.36 -2.60
N THR A 218 -9.30 -15.58 -1.63
CA THR A 218 -8.95 -16.87 -1.01
C THR A 218 -9.48 -16.86 0.41
N ILE A 219 -10.47 -17.67 0.71
CA ILE A 219 -11.23 -17.70 1.95
C ILE A 219 -10.96 -19.06 2.61
N ILE A 220 -10.27 -19.08 3.75
CA ILE A 220 -9.69 -20.29 4.32
C ILE A 220 -10.25 -20.53 5.74
N GLY A 221 -10.72 -21.74 6.00
CA GLY A 221 -11.14 -22.17 7.34
C GLY A 221 -12.29 -21.34 7.93
N GLY A 222 -13.27 -20.96 7.10
CA GLY A 222 -14.40 -20.12 7.50
C GLY A 222 -15.11 -19.48 6.32
N GLY A 223 -15.61 -18.26 6.50
CA GLY A 223 -16.26 -17.50 5.44
C GLY A 223 -17.74 -17.81 5.30
N GLY A 224 -18.49 -17.75 6.40
CA GLY A 224 -19.94 -17.80 6.43
C GLY A 224 -20.59 -16.61 5.72
N SER A 225 -21.91 -16.44 5.84
CA SER A 225 -22.57 -15.26 5.31
C SER A 225 -23.91 -14.99 6.00
N TYR A 226 -24.16 -13.75 6.30
CA TYR A 226 -25.46 -13.23 6.73
C TYR A 226 -26.24 -12.62 5.55
N GLY A 227 -25.71 -12.65 4.34
CA GLY A 227 -26.27 -12.05 3.14
C GLY A 227 -25.62 -10.71 2.78
N MET A 228 -26.00 -10.19 1.61
CA MET A 228 -25.51 -8.89 1.15
C MET A 228 -26.20 -7.76 1.89
N GLN A 229 -25.41 -6.81 2.38
CA GLN A 229 -25.88 -5.56 2.98
C GLN A 229 -26.04 -4.46 1.92
N SER A 230 -25.21 -4.50 0.88
CA SER A 230 -25.35 -3.66 -0.30
C SER A 230 -25.28 -4.49 -1.58
N ALA A 231 -26.00 -4.06 -2.63
CA ALA A 231 -26.00 -4.78 -3.89
C ALA A 231 -24.61 -4.75 -4.56
N PRO A 232 -24.00 -5.92 -4.85
CA PRO A 232 -22.68 -5.96 -5.48
C PRO A 232 -22.76 -5.50 -6.93
N GLY A 233 -21.80 -4.66 -7.34
CA GLY A 233 -21.64 -4.25 -8.73
C GLY A 233 -21.18 -5.41 -9.63
N ALA A 234 -21.33 -5.24 -10.96
CA ALA A 234 -20.99 -6.29 -11.95
C ALA A 234 -19.53 -6.76 -11.82
N ALA A 235 -18.59 -5.85 -11.57
CA ALA A 235 -17.18 -6.19 -11.40
C ALA A 235 -16.93 -7.13 -10.20
N VAL A 236 -17.66 -6.91 -9.11
CA VAL A 236 -17.52 -7.70 -7.87
C VAL A 236 -18.20 -9.07 -8.04
N ARG A 237 -19.35 -9.14 -8.71
CA ARG A 237 -20.04 -10.41 -8.99
C ARG A 237 -19.21 -11.38 -9.83
N GLY A 238 -18.33 -10.89 -10.68
CA GLY A 238 -17.44 -11.69 -11.53
C GLY A 238 -16.14 -12.13 -10.86
N LEU A 239 -15.89 -11.78 -9.60
CA LEU A 239 -14.66 -12.16 -8.90
C LEU A 239 -14.58 -13.68 -8.67
N PRO A 240 -13.42 -14.31 -8.91
CA PRO A 240 -13.16 -15.66 -8.44
C PRO A 240 -13.07 -15.65 -6.91
N LEU A 241 -13.99 -16.35 -6.27
CA LEU A 241 -14.03 -16.52 -4.82
C LEU A 241 -13.89 -18.01 -4.51
N THR A 242 -12.83 -18.41 -3.81
CA THR A 242 -12.61 -19.81 -3.42
C THR A 242 -12.66 -19.94 -1.91
N TRP A 243 -13.56 -20.77 -1.42
CA TRP A 243 -13.57 -21.25 -0.05
C TRP A 243 -12.75 -22.54 0.03
N HIS A 244 -11.71 -22.54 0.86
CA HIS A 244 -10.90 -23.70 1.19
C HIS A 244 -11.19 -24.09 2.63
N VAL A 245 -11.63 -25.32 2.85
CA VAL A 245 -11.98 -25.78 4.19
C VAL A 245 -11.65 -27.24 4.38
N GLY A 246 -11.09 -27.59 5.52
CA GLY A 246 -10.75 -28.96 5.88
C GLY A 246 -12.00 -29.82 6.10
N SER A 247 -11.92 -31.09 5.72
CA SER A 247 -13.05 -32.01 5.94
C SER A 247 -13.26 -32.37 7.41
N LYS A 248 -12.27 -32.11 8.26
CA LYS A 248 -12.32 -32.27 9.73
C LYS A 248 -12.45 -30.94 10.46
N ASP A 249 -12.50 -29.82 9.76
CA ASP A 249 -12.64 -28.46 10.33
C ASP A 249 -14.09 -28.22 10.79
N GLY A 250 -14.42 -28.85 11.89
CA GLY A 250 -15.75 -28.88 12.48
C GLY A 250 -15.71 -28.71 13.99
N PRO A 251 -16.83 -28.99 14.69
CA PRO A 251 -16.87 -28.89 16.14
C PRO A 251 -15.76 -29.68 16.82
N GLY A 252 -15.04 -29.03 17.75
CA GLY A 252 -13.92 -29.60 18.47
C GLY A 252 -12.54 -29.24 17.90
N SER A 253 -12.46 -28.79 16.65
CA SER A 253 -11.20 -28.32 16.03
C SER A 253 -11.11 -26.79 15.91
N THR A 254 -12.06 -26.07 16.43
CA THR A 254 -12.19 -24.61 16.33
C THR A 254 -12.36 -23.96 17.72
N ASN A 255 -12.18 -22.65 17.80
CA ASN A 255 -12.53 -21.85 18.96
C ASN A 255 -13.63 -20.83 18.57
N PRO A 256 -14.83 -20.86 19.16
CA PRO A 256 -15.27 -21.81 20.20
C PRO A 256 -15.44 -23.24 19.62
N PRO A 257 -15.30 -24.27 20.46
CA PRO A 257 -15.32 -25.65 20.00
C PRO A 257 -16.67 -26.14 19.45
N THR A 258 -17.70 -25.32 19.56
CA THR A 258 -19.03 -25.58 18.99
C THR A 258 -19.19 -25.04 17.57
N TRP A 259 -18.30 -24.17 17.11
CA TRP A 259 -18.31 -23.64 15.77
C TRP A 259 -17.81 -24.66 14.73
N SER A 260 -18.15 -24.46 13.48
CA SER A 260 -17.72 -25.32 12.38
C SER A 260 -17.41 -24.48 11.15
N ALA A 261 -16.12 -24.34 10.86
CA ALA A 261 -15.65 -23.68 9.65
C ALA A 261 -16.17 -24.39 8.38
N LEU A 262 -16.24 -25.73 8.40
CA LEU A 262 -16.78 -26.53 7.29
C LEU A 262 -18.24 -26.16 7.00
N LYS A 263 -19.06 -25.99 8.05
CA LYS A 263 -20.47 -25.57 7.89
C LYS A 263 -20.54 -24.10 7.42
N ALA A 264 -19.73 -23.22 7.99
CA ALA A 264 -19.66 -21.81 7.61
C ALA A 264 -19.25 -21.64 6.14
N ALA A 265 -18.16 -22.26 5.70
CA ALA A 265 -17.69 -22.21 4.32
C ALA A 265 -18.73 -22.69 3.29
N ARG A 266 -19.40 -23.81 3.60
CA ARG A 266 -20.49 -24.35 2.74
C ARG A 266 -21.66 -23.39 2.65
N ALA A 267 -22.09 -22.83 3.77
CA ALA A 267 -23.20 -21.86 3.81
C ALA A 267 -22.82 -20.56 3.09
N GLY A 268 -21.64 -20.04 3.32
CA GLY A 268 -21.14 -18.82 2.70
C GLY A 268 -21.04 -18.95 1.18
N GLN A 269 -20.33 -19.97 0.69
CA GLN A 269 -20.20 -20.20 -0.75
C GLN A 269 -21.59 -20.33 -1.44
N LYS A 270 -22.51 -21.12 -0.85
CA LYS A 270 -23.86 -21.25 -1.37
C LYS A 270 -24.62 -19.93 -1.38
N ARG A 271 -24.51 -19.14 -0.31
CA ARG A 271 -25.19 -17.85 -0.19
C ARG A 271 -24.66 -16.87 -1.23
N TYR A 272 -23.34 -16.74 -1.40
CA TYR A 272 -22.74 -15.86 -2.40
C TYR A 272 -23.16 -16.23 -3.83
N ALA A 273 -23.25 -17.54 -4.14
CA ALA A 273 -23.75 -17.99 -5.44
C ALA A 273 -25.22 -17.55 -5.67
N VAL A 274 -26.07 -17.63 -4.63
CA VAL A 274 -27.47 -17.16 -4.69
C VAL A 274 -27.55 -15.64 -4.84
N ASP A 275 -26.65 -14.89 -4.19
CA ASP A 275 -26.58 -13.43 -4.25
C ASP A 275 -25.97 -12.91 -5.57
N GLY A 276 -25.70 -13.81 -6.53
CA GLY A 276 -25.32 -13.48 -7.91
C GLY A 276 -23.83 -13.42 -8.18
N PHE A 277 -22.97 -13.94 -7.30
CA PHE A 277 -21.55 -14.15 -7.61
C PHE A 277 -21.39 -15.37 -8.52
N THR A 278 -20.84 -15.17 -9.71
CA THR A 278 -20.85 -16.17 -10.78
C THR A 278 -19.66 -17.12 -10.76
N ARG A 279 -18.64 -16.85 -9.97
CA ARG A 279 -17.38 -17.61 -9.93
C ARG A 279 -17.02 -18.03 -8.51
N THR A 280 -17.98 -18.60 -7.79
CA THR A 280 -17.77 -19.14 -6.44
C THR A 280 -17.37 -20.61 -6.52
N ARG A 281 -16.40 -21.02 -5.67
CA ARG A 281 -15.93 -22.40 -5.59
C ARG A 281 -15.74 -22.79 -4.12
N LEU A 282 -16.18 -24.00 -3.77
CA LEU A 282 -15.84 -24.66 -2.49
C LEU A 282 -14.80 -25.76 -2.75
N SER A 283 -13.69 -25.69 -2.06
CA SER A 283 -12.61 -26.67 -2.06
C SER A 283 -12.54 -27.33 -0.68
N THR A 284 -13.06 -28.54 -0.56
CA THR A 284 -12.93 -29.32 0.68
C THR A 284 -11.64 -30.10 0.66
N LEU A 285 -10.78 -29.88 1.65
CA LEU A 285 -9.43 -30.44 1.76
C LEU A 285 -9.50 -31.70 2.65
N PRO A 286 -9.21 -32.90 2.11
CA PRO A 286 -9.40 -34.14 2.84
C PRO A 286 -8.46 -34.23 4.05
N GLY A 287 -9.01 -34.60 5.20
CA GLY A 287 -8.25 -34.92 6.41
C GLY A 287 -7.75 -33.73 7.23
N LEU A 288 -7.78 -32.51 6.69
CA LEU A 288 -7.31 -31.31 7.39
C LEU A 288 -8.34 -30.82 8.41
N ASP A 289 -7.85 -30.30 9.51
CA ASP A 289 -8.62 -29.55 10.51
C ASP A 289 -8.30 -28.05 10.46
N HIS A 290 -8.61 -27.32 11.53
CA HIS A 290 -8.52 -25.86 11.53
C HIS A 290 -7.08 -25.32 11.46
N GLU A 291 -6.11 -26.07 11.97
CA GLU A 291 -4.70 -25.64 12.11
C GLU A 291 -3.80 -26.16 10.96
N ASP A 292 -4.32 -27.04 10.09
CA ASP A 292 -3.50 -27.79 9.14
C ASP A 292 -3.30 -27.10 7.77
N TYR A 293 -3.78 -25.88 7.56
CA TYR A 293 -3.77 -25.24 6.23
C TYR A 293 -2.39 -24.75 5.78
N ASP A 294 -1.98 -25.16 4.57
CA ASP A 294 -0.94 -24.45 3.80
C ASP A 294 -1.52 -23.17 3.20
N ILE A 295 -1.68 -22.14 4.03
CA ILE A 295 -2.29 -20.86 3.63
C ILE A 295 -1.52 -20.22 2.46
N VAL A 296 -0.19 -20.31 2.43
CA VAL A 296 0.65 -19.77 1.36
C VAL A 296 0.43 -20.54 0.06
N GLY A 297 0.34 -21.87 0.12
CA GLY A 297 0.07 -22.72 -1.03
C GLY A 297 -1.32 -22.47 -1.63
N LEU A 298 -2.34 -22.31 -0.77
CA LEU A 298 -3.71 -22.01 -1.20
C LEU A 298 -3.78 -20.62 -1.86
N LEU A 299 -3.14 -19.61 -1.29
CA LEU A 299 -3.03 -18.29 -1.91
C LEU A 299 -2.32 -18.35 -3.28
N ARG A 300 -1.21 -19.07 -3.38
CA ARG A 300 -0.48 -19.30 -4.63
C ARG A 300 -1.38 -19.94 -5.68
N GLN A 301 -2.12 -20.98 -5.30
CA GLN A 301 -3.04 -21.69 -6.18
C GLN A 301 -4.10 -20.73 -6.77
N ASP A 302 -4.73 -19.93 -5.94
CA ASP A 302 -5.80 -19.04 -6.38
C ASP A 302 -5.27 -17.85 -7.18
N LEU A 303 -4.14 -17.25 -6.76
CA LEU A 303 -3.46 -16.17 -7.51
C LEU A 303 -3.03 -16.62 -8.91
N ALA A 304 -2.87 -17.93 -9.16
CA ALA A 304 -2.56 -18.43 -10.50
C ALA A 304 -3.61 -18.02 -11.53
N SER A 305 -4.88 -17.91 -11.12
CA SER A 305 -6.00 -17.48 -11.96
C SER A 305 -5.96 -15.99 -12.34
N LEU A 306 -5.18 -15.16 -11.63
CA LEU A 306 -5.06 -13.75 -11.92
C LEU A 306 -4.11 -13.55 -13.11
N PRO A 307 -4.53 -12.84 -14.18
CA PRO A 307 -3.66 -12.53 -15.30
C PRO A 307 -2.38 -11.78 -14.89
N ALA A 308 -1.36 -11.85 -15.74
CA ALA A 308 -0.16 -11.02 -15.58
C ALA A 308 -0.55 -9.53 -15.48
N ALA A 309 0.23 -8.77 -14.72
CA ALA A 309 -0.01 -7.33 -14.60
C ALA A 309 0.18 -6.65 -15.97
N PRO A 310 -0.82 -5.91 -16.47
CA PRO A 310 -0.68 -5.16 -17.70
C PRO A 310 0.36 -4.04 -17.53
N THR A 311 0.92 -3.56 -18.63
CA THR A 311 1.73 -2.34 -18.61
C THR A 311 0.88 -1.20 -18.04
N ALA A 312 1.43 -0.47 -17.10
CA ALA A 312 0.74 0.67 -16.52
C ALA A 312 0.53 1.72 -17.61
N THR A 313 -0.72 2.02 -17.90
CA THR A 313 -1.08 3.12 -18.81
C THR A 313 -1.52 4.29 -17.94
N PRO A 314 -0.66 5.29 -17.71
CA PRO A 314 -1.06 6.45 -16.95
C PRO A 314 -2.16 7.20 -17.71
N PRO A 315 -3.09 7.88 -17.02
CA PRO A 315 -4.06 8.74 -17.67
C PRO A 315 -3.35 9.77 -18.56
N ALA A 316 -3.78 9.91 -19.81
CA ALA A 316 -3.23 10.89 -20.75
C ALA A 316 -3.24 12.33 -20.16
N SER A 317 -4.17 12.61 -19.26
CA SER A 317 -4.30 13.87 -18.53
C SER A 317 -3.14 14.15 -17.56
N TRP A 318 -2.32 13.18 -17.20
CA TRP A 318 -1.18 13.40 -16.30
C TRP A 318 -0.03 14.13 -16.99
N LEU A 319 0.19 13.84 -18.29
CA LEU A 319 1.23 14.52 -19.07
C LEU A 319 0.65 15.79 -19.70
N ARG A 320 1.03 16.94 -19.18
CA ARG A 320 0.58 18.25 -19.66
C ARG A 320 1.67 19.32 -19.53
N GLY A 321 1.40 20.49 -20.06
CA GLY A 321 2.26 21.66 -19.91
C GLY A 321 3.71 21.46 -20.37
N ALA A 322 4.61 22.17 -19.72
CA ALA A 322 6.02 22.18 -20.06
C ALA A 322 6.71 20.83 -19.82
N ILE A 323 6.31 20.09 -18.76
CA ILE A 323 6.85 18.75 -18.49
C ILE A 323 6.52 17.79 -19.63
N ARG A 324 5.28 17.82 -20.16
CA ARG A 324 4.93 16.99 -21.32
C ARG A 324 5.77 17.36 -22.55
N THR A 325 5.95 18.65 -22.78
CA THR A 325 6.69 19.16 -23.95
C THR A 325 8.14 18.67 -23.91
N ASP A 326 8.84 18.87 -22.79
CA ASP A 326 10.24 18.46 -22.65
C ASP A 326 10.39 16.92 -22.63
N TYR A 327 9.51 16.21 -21.93
CA TYR A 327 9.45 14.76 -21.92
C TYR A 327 9.37 14.16 -23.35
N LEU A 328 8.46 14.68 -24.20
CA LEU A 328 8.30 14.18 -25.56
C LEU A 328 9.49 14.57 -26.43
N ALA A 329 10.04 15.77 -26.29
CA ALA A 329 11.17 16.27 -27.07
C ALA A 329 12.47 15.53 -26.75
N THR A 330 12.61 14.95 -25.54
CA THR A 330 13.87 14.35 -25.07
C THR A 330 13.83 12.81 -25.00
N GLY A 331 12.80 12.18 -25.59
CA GLY A 331 12.76 10.73 -25.82
C GLY A 331 11.57 10.00 -25.21
N GLY A 332 10.68 10.68 -24.50
CA GLY A 332 9.40 10.17 -24.03
C GLY A 332 9.52 8.87 -23.22
N ALA A 333 8.55 7.97 -23.44
CA ALA A 333 8.49 6.69 -22.73
C ALA A 333 9.70 5.79 -22.95
N ALA A 334 10.36 5.91 -24.09
CA ALA A 334 11.55 5.12 -24.41
C ALA A 334 12.73 5.44 -23.48
N VAL A 335 12.88 6.69 -23.07
CA VAL A 335 13.95 7.16 -22.17
C VAL A 335 13.49 7.15 -20.71
N TYR A 336 12.36 7.76 -20.42
CA TYR A 336 11.93 8.08 -19.05
C TYR A 336 10.93 7.08 -18.48
N GLY A 337 10.32 6.23 -19.32
CA GLY A 337 9.17 5.42 -18.97
C GLY A 337 7.90 6.25 -18.92
N HIS A 338 6.91 5.80 -18.16
CA HIS A 338 5.61 6.46 -18.01
C HIS A 338 5.54 7.31 -16.75
N PRO A 339 4.74 8.40 -16.72
CA PRO A 339 4.54 9.16 -15.50
C PRO A 339 3.92 8.28 -14.40
N THR A 340 4.39 8.44 -13.18
CA THR A 340 3.90 7.70 -11.99
C THR A 340 2.87 8.49 -11.20
N SER A 341 2.64 9.76 -11.61
CA SER A 341 1.75 10.69 -10.95
C SER A 341 1.43 11.90 -11.86
N PRO A 342 0.36 12.65 -11.60
CA PRO A 342 0.24 14.01 -12.12
C PRO A 342 1.35 14.91 -11.59
N GLU A 343 1.50 16.10 -12.17
CA GLU A 343 2.36 17.16 -11.65
C GLU A 343 1.96 17.56 -10.23
N ARG A 344 2.95 17.79 -9.37
CA ARG A 344 2.80 18.19 -7.98
C ARG A 344 3.56 19.48 -7.69
N SER A 345 2.96 20.33 -6.86
CA SER A 345 3.70 21.45 -6.30
C SER A 345 4.81 20.98 -5.38
N THR A 346 5.99 21.59 -5.50
CA THR A 346 7.11 21.40 -4.57
C THR A 346 6.98 22.29 -3.32
N GLY A 347 6.06 23.26 -3.33
CA GLY A 347 5.96 24.28 -2.28
C GLY A 347 7.18 25.21 -2.22
N HIS A 348 7.99 25.30 -3.30
CA HIS A 348 9.16 26.15 -3.39
C HIS A 348 9.17 26.90 -4.73
N LEU A 349 9.33 28.23 -4.72
CA LEU A 349 9.46 29.12 -5.89
C LEU A 349 8.44 28.83 -7.03
N GLY A 350 7.24 28.39 -6.69
CA GLY A 350 6.17 28.11 -7.66
C GLY A 350 6.41 26.91 -8.57
N GLY A 351 7.35 26.05 -8.21
CA GLY A 351 7.70 24.89 -9.02
C GLY A 351 6.81 23.69 -8.81
N VAL A 352 6.88 22.77 -9.78
CA VAL A 352 6.22 21.47 -9.76
C VAL A 352 7.21 20.37 -10.13
N HIS A 353 6.88 19.13 -9.79
CA HIS A 353 7.62 17.95 -10.19
C HIS A 353 6.69 16.82 -10.65
N GLN A 354 7.19 15.89 -11.45
CA GLN A 354 6.49 14.70 -11.90
C GLN A 354 7.46 13.53 -12.01
N GLY A 355 7.15 12.42 -11.30
CA GLY A 355 7.96 11.20 -11.32
C GLY A 355 7.63 10.30 -12.50
N PHE A 356 8.62 9.48 -12.93
CA PHE A 356 8.53 8.54 -14.06
C PHE A 356 9.09 7.15 -13.69
N THR A 357 8.62 6.11 -14.38
CA THR A 357 8.88 4.69 -14.00
C THR A 357 10.34 4.25 -14.12
N ARG A 358 11.18 4.93 -14.92
CA ARG A 358 12.59 4.60 -15.11
C ARG A 358 13.53 5.43 -14.24
N ASN A 359 13.16 5.68 -12.99
CA ASN A 359 13.96 6.44 -12.01
C ASN A 359 14.26 7.88 -12.39
N TRP A 360 13.32 8.54 -13.08
CA TRP A 360 13.42 9.94 -13.43
C TRP A 360 12.36 10.77 -12.72
N THR A 361 12.68 12.03 -12.45
CA THR A 361 11.70 13.05 -12.10
C THR A 361 11.96 14.29 -12.91
N PHE A 362 10.92 14.80 -13.60
CA PHE A 362 10.96 16.12 -14.21
C PHE A 362 10.60 17.15 -13.15
N TYR A 363 11.36 18.21 -13.13
CA TYR A 363 11.08 19.41 -12.37
C TYR A 363 10.80 20.55 -13.33
N TRP A 364 9.86 21.40 -12.98
CA TRP A 364 9.58 22.63 -13.69
C TRP A 364 9.50 23.78 -12.70
N SER A 365 10.01 24.95 -13.09
CA SER A 365 9.74 26.22 -12.43
C SER A 365 9.61 27.34 -13.45
N PRO A 366 8.96 28.49 -13.09
CA PRO A 366 8.88 29.62 -13.98
C PRO A 366 10.24 30.16 -14.44
N GLN A 367 11.30 29.92 -13.65
CA GLN A 367 12.65 30.42 -13.92
C GLN A 367 13.54 29.48 -14.72
N THR A 368 13.22 28.18 -14.73
CA THR A 368 14.12 27.17 -15.32
C THR A 368 13.52 26.43 -16.51
N GLY A 369 12.20 26.40 -16.64
CA GLY A 369 11.54 25.46 -17.55
C GLY A 369 11.50 24.05 -16.96
N ALA A 370 11.17 23.04 -17.80
CA ALA A 370 11.08 21.65 -17.39
C ALA A 370 12.38 20.91 -17.72
N HIS A 371 12.96 20.20 -16.74
CA HIS A 371 14.16 19.41 -16.94
C HIS A 371 14.17 18.16 -16.04
N PRO A 372 14.73 17.02 -16.51
CA PRO A 372 14.78 15.78 -15.76
C PRO A 372 15.96 15.71 -14.79
N VAL A 373 15.75 14.98 -13.69
CA VAL A 373 16.80 14.48 -12.78
C VAL A 373 16.76 12.96 -12.78
N LYS A 374 17.92 12.31 -12.92
CA LYS A 374 18.08 10.86 -12.91
C LYS A 374 18.48 10.38 -11.51
N TRP A 375 17.65 9.55 -10.88
CA TRP A 375 17.85 9.17 -9.47
C TRP A 375 18.92 8.10 -9.22
N ASP A 376 19.26 7.33 -10.21
CA ASP A 376 20.33 6.32 -10.19
C ASP A 376 21.67 6.87 -10.69
N SER A 377 21.79 8.20 -10.87
CA SER A 377 23.06 8.90 -11.10
C SER A 377 23.67 9.42 -9.78
N GLY A 378 24.99 9.62 -9.78
CA GLY A 378 25.67 10.24 -8.65
C GLY A 378 25.13 11.64 -8.33
N ILE A 379 24.77 12.42 -9.37
CA ILE A 379 24.21 13.78 -9.22
C ILE A 379 22.81 13.72 -8.60
N GLY A 380 21.92 12.83 -9.08
CA GLY A 380 20.59 12.68 -8.52
C GLY A 380 20.63 12.23 -7.06
N ALA A 381 21.53 11.31 -6.71
CA ALA A 381 21.73 10.88 -5.32
C ALA A 381 22.18 12.04 -4.42
N ALA A 382 23.16 12.84 -4.87
CA ALA A 382 23.68 14.00 -4.14
C ALA A 382 22.61 15.11 -4.02
N TYR A 383 21.82 15.37 -5.08
CA TYR A 383 20.72 16.33 -5.05
C TYR A 383 19.67 15.96 -4.01
N ARG A 384 19.33 14.67 -3.91
CA ARG A 384 18.43 14.16 -2.87
C ARG A 384 19.01 14.33 -1.46
N ALA A 385 20.27 13.97 -1.26
CA ALA A 385 20.94 14.10 0.03
C ALA A 385 21.07 15.55 0.50
N ALA A 386 21.24 16.49 -0.42
CA ALA A 386 21.33 17.92 -0.13
C ALA A 386 19.99 18.57 0.27
N GLY A 387 18.84 17.94 0.02
CA GLY A 387 17.52 18.51 0.32
C GLY A 387 16.77 19.04 -0.90
N LEU A 388 17.12 18.57 -2.10
CA LEU A 388 16.40 18.80 -3.36
C LEU A 388 16.33 20.29 -3.75
N GLU A 389 15.16 20.71 -4.29
CA GLU A 389 14.92 22.06 -4.77
C GLU A 389 15.05 23.15 -3.69
N ARG A 390 14.94 22.80 -2.42
CA ARG A 390 15.15 23.76 -1.32
C ARG A 390 16.61 24.12 -1.15
N ALA A 391 17.54 23.21 -1.49
CA ALA A 391 18.98 23.44 -1.40
C ALA A 391 19.57 24.01 -2.69
N TRP A 392 19.51 23.24 -3.79
CA TRP A 392 20.14 23.64 -5.05
C TRP A 392 19.15 24.30 -6.03
N GLY A 393 17.85 24.30 -5.73
CA GLY A 393 16.83 24.78 -6.63
C GLY A 393 16.45 23.75 -7.69
N TYR A 394 15.97 24.24 -8.83
CA TYR A 394 15.48 23.44 -9.94
C TYR A 394 16.58 23.22 -10.99
N PRO A 395 16.62 22.05 -11.64
CA PRO A 395 17.53 21.85 -12.76
C PRO A 395 17.23 22.85 -13.89
N VAL A 396 18.28 23.32 -14.55
CA VAL A 396 18.18 24.21 -15.72
C VAL A 396 18.53 23.49 -17.03
N MET A 397 18.86 22.23 -16.93
CA MET A 397 19.20 21.33 -18.03
C MET A 397 19.16 19.89 -17.54
N ALA A 398 19.13 18.92 -18.48
CA ALA A 398 19.38 17.53 -18.15
C ALA A 398 20.87 17.30 -17.79
N GLU A 399 21.15 16.23 -17.04
CA GLU A 399 22.53 15.77 -16.78
C GLU A 399 23.26 15.56 -18.09
N ARG A 400 24.49 16.08 -18.19
CA ARG A 400 25.37 15.97 -19.35
C ARG A 400 26.64 15.19 -19.02
N ALA A 401 27.03 14.30 -19.89
CA ALA A 401 28.28 13.61 -19.80
C ALA A 401 29.46 14.55 -20.08
N LEU A 402 30.57 14.32 -19.36
CA LEU A 402 31.88 14.92 -19.58
C LEU A 402 32.92 13.80 -19.72
N PRO A 403 34.09 14.06 -20.31
CA PRO A 403 35.22 13.15 -20.20
C PRO A 403 35.53 12.88 -18.73
N GLY A 404 35.34 11.63 -18.30
CA GLY A 404 35.60 11.21 -16.92
C GLY A 404 34.53 11.59 -15.89
N GLY A 405 33.32 11.99 -16.30
CA GLY A 405 32.25 12.34 -15.37
C GLY A 405 30.96 12.84 -16.00
N ALA A 406 30.22 13.59 -15.22
CA ALA A 406 28.98 14.25 -15.64
C ALA A 406 28.75 15.52 -14.84
N TYR A 407 27.88 16.40 -15.35
CA TYR A 407 27.44 17.58 -14.61
C TYR A 407 25.96 17.89 -14.87
N GLN A 408 25.38 18.61 -13.93
CA GLN A 408 24.05 19.19 -14.06
C GLN A 408 24.00 20.55 -13.34
N ASP A 409 23.41 21.54 -13.99
CA ASP A 409 23.23 22.86 -13.43
C ASP A 409 21.85 23.03 -12.81
N PHE A 410 21.80 23.77 -11.70
CA PHE A 410 20.62 24.06 -10.92
C PHE A 410 20.51 25.56 -10.62
N ARG A 411 19.27 26.02 -10.36
CA ARG A 411 18.97 27.40 -9.99
C ARG A 411 18.00 27.47 -8.83
N ASN A 412 18.39 28.18 -7.77
CA ASN A 412 17.57 28.48 -6.60
C ASN A 412 17.43 30.00 -6.47
N GLY A 413 16.34 30.55 -7.04
CA GLY A 413 16.18 32.00 -7.12
C GLY A 413 17.34 32.68 -7.88
N GLY A 414 18.08 33.56 -7.21
CA GLY A 414 19.28 34.19 -7.77
C GLY A 414 20.54 33.33 -7.76
N ALA A 415 20.57 32.25 -6.96
CA ALA A 415 21.75 31.40 -6.84
C ALA A 415 21.78 30.35 -7.97
N ARG A 416 23.00 30.08 -8.47
CA ARG A 416 23.25 29.04 -9.48
C ARG A 416 24.27 28.06 -8.93
N PHE A 417 24.04 26.78 -9.21
CA PHE A 417 24.87 25.66 -8.74
C PHE A 417 25.21 24.76 -9.90
N ARG A 418 26.41 24.20 -9.92
CA ARG A 418 26.81 23.08 -10.79
C ARG A 418 27.17 21.89 -9.93
N ALA A 419 26.40 20.82 -10.00
CA ALA A 419 26.79 19.54 -9.46
C ALA A 419 27.66 18.81 -10.49
N MET A 420 28.80 18.30 -10.06
CA MET A 420 29.72 17.55 -10.89
C MET A 420 30.02 16.20 -10.27
N TYR A 421 29.93 15.17 -11.08
CA TYR A 421 30.25 13.81 -10.69
C TYR A 421 31.48 13.30 -11.44
N SER A 422 32.39 12.61 -10.76
CA SER A 422 33.35 11.71 -11.40
C SER A 422 33.53 10.45 -10.54
N PRO A 423 33.91 9.30 -11.15
CA PRO A 423 34.19 8.08 -10.39
C PRO A 423 35.29 8.25 -9.34
N ARG A 424 36.20 9.20 -9.55
CA ARG A 424 37.34 9.47 -8.66
C ARG A 424 36.96 10.33 -7.46
N THR A 425 36.10 11.34 -7.66
CA THR A 425 35.83 12.35 -6.65
C THR A 425 34.46 12.19 -5.99
N GLY A 426 33.55 11.39 -6.58
CA GLY A 426 32.13 11.41 -6.23
C GLY A 426 31.43 12.65 -6.79
N THR A 427 30.33 13.06 -6.18
CA THR A 427 29.57 14.26 -6.58
C THR A 427 29.82 15.39 -5.61
N HIS A 428 30.23 16.53 -6.14
CA HIS A 428 30.40 17.78 -5.39
C HIS A 428 29.74 18.93 -6.13
N VAL A 429 29.33 19.98 -5.38
CA VAL A 429 28.63 21.13 -5.94
C VAL A 429 29.49 22.39 -5.87
N VAL A 430 29.49 23.16 -6.94
CA VAL A 430 30.08 24.50 -7.01
C VAL A 430 28.96 25.54 -7.06
N LYS A 431 28.95 26.50 -6.14
CA LYS A 431 28.03 27.64 -6.19
C LYS A 431 28.54 28.67 -7.20
N LEU A 432 28.05 28.64 -8.43
CA LEU A 432 28.53 29.44 -9.55
C LEU A 432 28.40 30.95 -9.32
N THR A 433 27.40 31.37 -8.55
CA THR A 433 27.19 32.78 -8.17
C THR A 433 28.00 33.21 -6.93
N GLY A 434 28.76 32.26 -6.32
CA GLY A 434 29.69 32.56 -5.24
C GLY A 434 31.05 33.06 -5.75
N GLY A 435 31.87 33.61 -4.85
CA GLY A 435 33.21 34.07 -5.19
C GLY A 435 34.09 32.95 -5.76
N ILE A 436 34.12 31.79 -5.08
CA ILE A 436 34.91 30.62 -5.50
C ILE A 436 34.42 30.11 -6.86
N GLY A 437 33.10 29.94 -7.05
CA GLY A 437 32.54 29.46 -8.30
C GLY A 437 32.78 30.44 -9.47
N SER A 438 32.69 31.75 -9.24
CA SER A 438 33.02 32.77 -10.25
C SER A 438 34.48 32.72 -10.65
N ALA A 439 35.37 32.48 -9.69
CA ALA A 439 36.81 32.35 -9.97
C ALA A 439 37.12 31.03 -10.74
N TRP A 440 36.48 29.94 -10.37
CA TRP A 440 36.60 28.66 -11.05
C TRP A 440 36.12 28.77 -12.53
N GLN A 441 35.01 29.48 -12.76
CA GLN A 441 34.53 29.76 -14.12
C GLN A 441 35.57 30.54 -14.96
N ARG A 442 36.17 31.58 -14.38
CA ARG A 442 37.21 32.36 -15.07
C ARG A 442 38.47 31.55 -15.34
N ALA A 443 38.73 30.57 -14.51
CA ALA A 443 39.89 29.67 -14.67
C ALA A 443 39.65 28.52 -15.68
N GLY A 444 38.51 28.49 -16.36
CA GLY A 444 38.19 27.46 -17.38
C GLY A 444 37.52 26.21 -16.84
N HIS A 445 36.84 26.31 -15.70
CA HIS A 445 36.06 25.23 -15.09
C HIS A 445 36.92 23.97 -14.81
N GLU A 446 36.42 22.80 -15.20
CA GLU A 446 37.10 21.50 -15.06
C GLU A 446 38.38 21.39 -15.89
N HIS A 447 38.50 22.16 -16.96
CA HIS A 447 39.73 22.21 -17.78
C HIS A 447 40.84 23.01 -17.12
N GLY A 448 40.48 23.91 -16.20
CA GLY A 448 41.46 24.71 -15.42
C GLY A 448 41.78 24.06 -14.09
N TRP A 449 40.98 24.29 -13.06
CA TRP A 449 41.24 23.75 -11.73
C TRP A 449 40.79 22.30 -11.53
N GLY A 450 40.11 21.72 -12.49
CA GLY A 450 39.58 20.35 -12.41
C GLY A 450 38.17 20.30 -11.81
N HIS A 451 37.74 19.07 -11.53
CA HIS A 451 36.48 18.80 -10.83
C HIS A 451 36.57 19.20 -9.36
N PRO A 452 35.48 19.66 -8.71
CA PRO A 452 35.47 19.83 -7.29
C PRO A 452 35.69 18.46 -6.61
N VAL A 453 36.49 18.42 -5.57
CA VAL A 453 36.74 17.23 -4.73
C VAL A 453 36.22 17.39 -3.31
N THR A 454 35.69 18.55 -3.00
CA THR A 454 34.90 18.87 -1.81
C THR A 454 33.75 19.79 -2.22
N ASP A 455 32.71 19.84 -1.42
CA ASP A 455 31.81 21.00 -1.43
C ASP A 455 32.52 22.19 -0.80
N GLU A 456 31.92 23.39 -0.92
CA GLU A 456 32.39 24.56 -0.22
C GLU A 456 32.30 24.34 1.30
N TYR A 457 33.39 24.45 2.04
CA TYR A 457 33.47 24.24 3.48
C TYR A 457 33.97 25.47 4.21
N PRO A 458 33.57 25.70 5.47
CA PRO A 458 33.98 26.86 6.24
C PRO A 458 35.47 26.78 6.63
N VAL A 459 36.12 27.93 6.57
CA VAL A 459 37.45 28.16 7.10
C VAL A 459 37.48 29.46 7.93
N SER A 460 38.55 29.71 8.70
CA SER A 460 38.65 30.94 9.47
C SER A 460 38.53 32.16 8.56
N GLY A 461 37.51 32.99 8.84
CA GLY A 461 37.22 34.21 8.09
C GLY A 461 36.60 34.02 6.71
N GLY A 462 36.16 32.80 6.30
CA GLY A 462 35.62 32.62 4.98
C GLY A 462 35.16 31.20 4.67
N ALA A 463 35.34 30.79 3.41
CA ALA A 463 35.04 29.46 2.91
C ALA A 463 36.11 29.01 1.92
N ALA A 464 36.30 27.70 1.77
CA ALA A 464 37.23 27.13 0.82
C ALA A 464 36.62 25.95 0.06
N GLN A 465 37.18 25.66 -1.13
CA GLN A 465 36.83 24.50 -1.93
C GLN A 465 38.05 23.93 -2.64
N LYS A 466 38.19 22.61 -2.66
CA LYS A 466 39.28 21.91 -3.31
C LYS A 466 38.88 21.36 -4.68
N PHE A 467 39.86 21.32 -5.60
CA PHE A 467 39.68 20.88 -6.99
C PHE A 467 40.71 19.86 -7.42
N SER A 468 40.34 18.94 -8.30
CA SER A 468 41.11 17.73 -8.65
C SER A 468 42.48 17.98 -9.29
N ASN A 469 42.73 19.17 -9.86
CA ASN A 469 44.05 19.53 -10.39
C ASN A 469 44.95 20.15 -9.34
N GLY A 470 44.69 19.88 -8.04
CA GLY A 470 45.53 20.27 -6.93
C GLY A 470 45.35 21.73 -6.47
N TYR A 471 44.23 22.36 -6.80
CA TYR A 471 43.92 23.74 -6.39
C TYR A 471 42.99 23.80 -5.18
N VAL A 472 43.28 24.75 -4.25
CA VAL A 472 42.34 25.19 -3.21
C VAL A 472 42.01 26.65 -3.47
N ALA A 473 40.75 26.96 -3.63
CA ALA A 473 40.24 28.32 -3.70
C ALA A 473 39.65 28.70 -2.34
N THR A 474 40.08 29.81 -1.76
CA THR A 474 39.59 30.31 -0.49
C THR A 474 38.99 31.69 -0.67
N TRP A 475 37.76 31.88 -0.23
CA TRP A 475 37.07 33.17 -0.20
C TRP A 475 37.16 33.78 1.18
N GLN A 476 37.58 35.06 1.27
CA GLN A 476 37.66 35.82 2.50
C GLN A 476 36.44 36.73 2.64
N ARG A 477 35.67 36.55 3.71
CA ARG A 477 34.44 37.33 3.96
C ARG A 477 34.72 38.81 4.15
N SER A 478 35.79 39.20 4.82
CA SER A 478 36.11 40.58 5.12
C SER A 478 36.47 41.43 3.90
N THR A 479 37.02 40.84 2.86
CA THR A 479 37.51 41.54 1.66
C THR A 479 36.81 41.13 0.37
N GLY A 480 36.04 40.01 0.41
CA GLY A 480 35.47 39.42 -0.79
C GLY A 480 36.49 38.79 -1.74
N LYS A 481 37.76 38.78 -1.38
CA LYS A 481 38.85 38.29 -2.24
C LYS A 481 38.89 36.78 -2.30
N ILE A 482 39.33 36.25 -3.45
CA ILE A 482 39.64 34.84 -3.65
C ILE A 482 41.15 34.70 -3.71
N THR A 483 41.70 33.84 -2.87
CA THR A 483 43.06 33.34 -2.95
C THR A 483 43.07 31.92 -3.46
N VAL A 484 44.06 31.58 -4.28
CA VAL A 484 44.19 30.25 -4.87
C VAL A 484 45.58 29.73 -4.51
N SER A 485 45.66 28.55 -3.94
CA SER A 485 46.90 27.84 -3.61
C SER A 485 46.87 26.42 -4.16
N ARG A 486 48.00 25.75 -4.10
CA ARG A 486 48.07 24.30 -4.37
C ARG A 486 48.10 23.52 -3.07
N PHE A 487 47.58 22.25 -3.09
CA PHE A 487 47.63 21.32 -1.98
C PHE A 487 48.26 20.01 -2.40
#